data_6a25954095387183fe00f30b3f2a5e1a
#
_entry.id   6a25954095387183fe00f30b3f2a5e1a
#
_cell.length_a   1.000
_cell.length_b   1.000
_cell.length_c   1.000
_cell.angle_alpha   90.00
_cell.angle_beta   90.00
_cell.angle_gamma   90.00
#
_symmetry.space_group_name_H-M   'P 1'
#
loop_
_entity.id
_entity.type
_entity.pdbx_description
1 polymer ?
#
loop_
_entity_poly.entity_id
_entity_poly.type
_entity_poly.pdbx_seq_one_letter_code
_entity_poly.pdbx_strand_id
1 'polypeptide(L)'
;MNDTKDGIVDLWPTRMLRRNLPDFEAPNRELLKLIRDMEKTNRNLTTDYRDNNLLNLDHPGANWLRGEVNNSVIYYLQSIGIDYPVDWQIHAWANVNRMGDYHDLHNHPHCYLSGTYYVKIPGDAEAGGRKDLRPNRITFYDPRPGINMVSIRNDPYVDPEFTILPEPGLLMLWPAFLNHFVHPNLSKETRVSVSFNIILKWADHYLPSQE
;
A
#
# COMPACT_ATOMS: atom_id res chain seq x y z
N MET A 1 -12.91 -2.84 24.01
CA MET A 1 -13.56 -1.50 23.86
C MET A 1 -13.89 -1.00 25.25
N ASN A 2 -13.44 0.20 25.62
CA ASN A 2 -13.87 0.80 26.88
C ASN A 2 -15.35 1.16 26.75
N ASP A 3 -16.18 0.50 27.52
CA ASP A 3 -17.63 0.78 27.63
C ASP A 3 -17.82 2.04 28.47
N THR A 4 -17.54 3.20 27.90
CA THR A 4 -17.87 4.47 28.50
C THR A 4 -19.32 4.77 28.17
N LYS A 5 -20.18 4.85 29.20
CA LYS A 5 -21.62 5.14 29.03
C LYS A 5 -21.90 6.49 28.34
N ASP A 6 -20.94 7.43 28.39
CA ASP A 6 -21.02 8.75 27.79
C ASP A 6 -19.71 9.06 27.06
N GLY A 7 -19.81 9.62 25.85
CA GLY A 7 -18.63 10.05 25.08
C GLY A 7 -18.74 9.80 23.58
N ILE A 8 -17.66 10.12 22.88
CA ILE A 8 -17.51 9.86 21.43
C ILE A 8 -16.95 8.48 21.23
N VAL A 9 -17.57 7.70 20.34
CA VAL A 9 -17.10 6.35 19.97
C VAL A 9 -16.86 6.33 18.47
N ASP A 10 -15.65 5.98 18.07
CA ASP A 10 -15.31 5.75 16.66
C ASP A 10 -15.80 4.38 16.23
N LEU A 11 -16.75 4.35 15.29
CA LEU A 11 -17.30 3.12 14.74
C LEU A 11 -16.65 2.83 13.37
N TRP A 12 -16.15 1.59 13.22
CA TRP A 12 -15.59 1.07 11.96
C TRP A 12 -14.48 1.94 11.34
N PRO A 13 -13.46 2.34 12.11
CA PRO A 13 -12.38 3.14 11.57
C PRO A 13 -11.61 2.35 10.50
N THR A 14 -11.39 2.97 9.35
CA THR A 14 -10.46 2.42 8.35
C THR A 14 -9.04 2.82 8.74
N ARG A 15 -8.24 1.86 9.18
CA ARG A 15 -6.84 2.10 9.58
C ARG A 15 -5.89 1.91 8.42
N MET A 16 -4.92 2.81 8.33
CA MET A 16 -3.82 2.72 7.38
C MET A 16 -2.51 2.95 8.14
N LEU A 17 -1.51 2.09 7.86
CA LEU A 17 -0.15 2.28 8.34
C LEU A 17 0.66 3.07 7.31
N ARG A 18 1.44 4.05 7.78
CA ARG A 18 2.48 4.74 7.02
C ARG A 18 3.78 4.67 7.79
N ARG A 19 4.85 4.20 7.15
CA ARG A 19 6.19 4.14 7.74
C ARG A 19 7.21 4.67 6.74
N ASN A 20 7.97 5.67 7.12
CA ASN A 20 9.20 6.02 6.43
C ASN A 20 10.30 5.12 7.00
N LEU A 21 10.78 4.19 6.18
CA LEU A 21 11.79 3.24 6.60
C LEU A 21 13.14 3.94 6.68
N PRO A 22 13.90 3.76 7.78
CA PRO A 22 15.24 4.31 7.88
C PRO A 22 16.23 3.57 6.97
N ASP A 23 17.33 4.23 6.64
CA ASP A 23 18.49 3.63 5.92
C ASP A 23 18.10 2.90 4.62
N PHE A 24 17.04 3.39 3.94
CA PHE A 24 16.45 2.77 2.76
C PHE A 24 17.31 2.91 1.49
N GLU A 25 18.27 3.80 1.45
CA GLU A 25 19.00 4.17 0.22
C GLU A 25 19.81 3.00 -0.34
N ALA A 26 20.49 2.24 0.53
CA ALA A 26 21.25 1.09 0.10
C ALA A 26 20.35 -0.07 -0.36
N PRO A 27 19.31 -0.49 0.39
CA PRO A 27 18.30 -1.44 -0.09
C PRO A 27 17.61 -1.00 -1.39
N ASN A 28 17.29 0.28 -1.56
CA ASN A 28 16.67 0.78 -2.79
C ASN A 28 17.57 0.62 -4.01
N ARG A 29 18.89 0.84 -3.87
CA ARG A 29 19.84 0.58 -4.98
C ARG A 29 19.82 -0.90 -5.40
N GLU A 30 19.77 -1.81 -4.44
CA GLU A 30 19.69 -3.24 -4.70
C GLU A 30 18.35 -3.63 -5.34
N LEU A 31 17.22 -3.12 -4.81
CA LEU A 31 15.90 -3.35 -5.41
C LEU A 31 15.81 -2.81 -6.85
N LEU A 32 16.34 -1.61 -7.12
CA LEU A 32 16.36 -1.06 -8.47
C LEU A 32 17.20 -1.90 -9.43
N LYS A 33 18.31 -2.48 -8.97
CA LYS A 33 19.14 -3.39 -9.77
C LYS A 33 18.34 -4.67 -10.08
N LEU A 34 17.78 -5.31 -9.06
CA LEU A 34 16.95 -6.51 -9.21
C LEU A 34 15.81 -6.28 -10.20
N ILE A 35 15.03 -5.22 -10.02
CA ILE A 35 13.87 -4.91 -10.87
C ILE A 35 14.30 -4.66 -12.33
N ARG A 36 15.40 -3.95 -12.56
CA ARG A 36 15.96 -3.75 -13.91
C ARG A 36 16.40 -5.06 -14.55
N ASP A 37 16.96 -5.98 -13.77
CA ASP A 37 17.36 -7.30 -14.28
C ASP A 37 16.10 -8.14 -14.63
N MET A 38 15.05 -8.07 -13.81
CA MET A 38 13.77 -8.71 -14.13
C MET A 38 13.14 -8.13 -15.40
N GLU A 39 13.21 -6.82 -15.62
CA GLU A 39 12.68 -6.17 -16.84
C GLU A 39 13.37 -6.61 -18.13
N LYS A 40 14.61 -7.09 -18.09
CA LYS A 40 15.30 -7.64 -19.28
C LYS A 40 14.61 -8.87 -19.82
N THR A 41 14.00 -9.67 -18.96
CA THR A 41 13.28 -10.91 -19.30
C THR A 41 11.79 -10.71 -19.44
N ASN A 42 11.20 -9.79 -18.67
CA ASN A 42 9.78 -9.48 -18.71
C ASN A 42 9.54 -7.97 -18.56
N ARG A 43 9.13 -7.32 -19.64
CA ARG A 43 8.79 -5.88 -19.65
C ARG A 43 7.43 -5.56 -19.04
N ASN A 44 6.63 -6.57 -18.77
CA ASN A 44 5.26 -6.43 -18.26
C ASN A 44 5.16 -6.76 -16.76
N LEU A 45 6.20 -6.51 -15.96
CA LEU A 45 6.24 -6.83 -14.54
C LEU A 45 5.02 -6.32 -13.76
N THR A 46 4.52 -5.15 -14.13
CA THR A 46 3.35 -4.53 -13.47
C THR A 46 2.07 -5.32 -13.72
N THR A 47 1.91 -5.94 -14.88
CA THR A 47 0.69 -6.69 -15.28
C THR A 47 0.82 -8.19 -15.06
N ASP A 48 2.04 -8.73 -15.12
CA ASP A 48 2.33 -10.15 -14.92
C ASP A 48 2.62 -10.48 -13.45
N TYR A 49 1.90 -9.85 -12.54
CA TYR A 49 2.15 -9.94 -11.09
C TYR A 49 1.88 -11.33 -10.50
N ARG A 50 1.09 -12.17 -11.17
CA ARG A 50 0.67 -13.48 -10.62
C ARG A 50 1.79 -14.49 -10.50
N ASP A 51 2.74 -14.46 -11.44
CA ASP A 51 3.78 -15.49 -11.57
C ASP A 51 5.13 -15.05 -10.97
N ASN A 52 5.23 -13.81 -10.50
CA ASN A 52 6.48 -13.20 -10.06
C ASN A 52 6.36 -12.67 -8.63
N ASN A 53 6.62 -13.52 -7.63
CA ASN A 53 6.72 -13.02 -6.25
C ASN A 53 8.15 -12.53 -5.97
N LEU A 54 8.37 -11.22 -6.12
CA LEU A 54 9.66 -10.57 -5.94
C LEU A 54 10.26 -10.84 -4.56
N LEU A 55 9.44 -10.87 -3.51
CA LEU A 55 9.93 -11.07 -2.14
C LEU A 55 10.31 -12.54 -1.83
N ASN A 56 10.05 -13.50 -2.74
CA ASN A 56 10.54 -14.88 -2.60
C ASN A 56 11.95 -15.07 -3.19
N LEU A 57 12.47 -14.08 -3.90
CA LEU A 57 13.80 -14.15 -4.46
C LEU A 57 14.85 -14.02 -3.34
N ASP A 58 15.91 -14.83 -3.45
CA ASP A 58 17.09 -14.70 -2.57
C ASP A 58 18.00 -13.56 -3.07
N HIS A 59 17.66 -12.37 -2.63
CA HIS A 59 18.35 -11.13 -3.02
C HIS A 59 18.37 -10.15 -1.83
N PRO A 60 19.49 -9.44 -1.56
CA PRO A 60 19.61 -8.58 -0.38
C PRO A 60 18.47 -7.56 -0.24
N GLY A 61 18.12 -6.87 -1.33
CA GLY A 61 17.01 -5.88 -1.31
C GLY A 61 15.65 -6.54 -1.07
N ALA A 62 15.38 -7.71 -1.66
CA ALA A 62 14.13 -8.45 -1.45
C ALA A 62 14.04 -8.98 -0.01
N ASN A 63 15.13 -9.53 0.53
CA ASN A 63 15.20 -10.02 1.91
C ASN A 63 14.97 -8.91 2.93
N TRP A 64 15.59 -7.74 2.72
CA TRP A 64 15.37 -6.56 3.55
C TRP A 64 13.91 -6.11 3.51
N LEU A 65 13.34 -5.90 2.31
CA LEU A 65 11.96 -5.45 2.18
C LEU A 65 10.96 -6.46 2.75
N ARG A 66 11.20 -7.76 2.57
CA ARG A 66 10.38 -8.82 3.19
C ARG A 66 10.36 -8.69 4.71
N GLY A 67 11.51 -8.42 5.33
CA GLY A 67 11.62 -8.17 6.76
C GLY A 67 10.80 -6.96 7.19
N GLU A 68 10.92 -5.84 6.47
CA GLU A 68 10.17 -4.61 6.78
C GLU A 68 8.67 -4.75 6.58
N VAL A 69 8.23 -5.51 5.56
CA VAL A 69 6.82 -5.84 5.36
C VAL A 69 6.29 -6.67 6.53
N ASN A 70 7.00 -7.75 6.94
CA ASN A 70 6.60 -8.56 8.08
C ASN A 70 6.50 -7.73 9.38
N ASN A 71 7.50 -6.91 9.68
CA ASN A 71 7.48 -6.01 10.83
C ASN A 71 6.28 -5.04 10.78
N SER A 72 5.94 -4.56 9.60
CA SER A 72 4.80 -3.66 9.38
C SER A 72 3.46 -4.35 9.61
N VAL A 73 3.33 -5.61 9.17
CA VAL A 73 2.13 -6.43 9.42
C VAL A 73 1.95 -6.69 10.91
N ILE A 74 3.01 -7.11 11.60
CA ILE A 74 2.96 -7.32 13.05
C ILE A 74 2.54 -6.05 13.78
N TYR A 75 3.17 -4.92 13.46
CA TYR A 75 2.82 -3.64 14.06
C TYR A 75 1.36 -3.24 13.78
N TYR A 76 0.88 -3.46 12.55
CA TYR A 76 -0.52 -3.19 12.19
C TYR A 76 -1.48 -4.04 13.03
N LEU A 77 -1.26 -5.36 13.11
CA LEU A 77 -2.09 -6.28 13.88
C LEU A 77 -2.14 -5.88 15.37
N GLN A 78 -1.00 -5.63 15.97
CA GLN A 78 -0.92 -5.15 17.35
C GLN A 78 -1.69 -3.84 17.57
N SER A 79 -1.62 -2.92 16.61
CA SER A 79 -2.31 -1.62 16.70
C SER A 79 -3.83 -1.73 16.70
N ILE A 80 -4.38 -2.83 16.18
CA ILE A 80 -5.82 -3.12 16.16
C ILE A 80 -6.24 -4.12 17.25
N GLY A 81 -5.32 -4.47 18.18
CA GLY A 81 -5.60 -5.33 19.32
C GLY A 81 -5.47 -6.82 19.05
N ILE A 82 -4.85 -7.22 17.94
CA ILE A 82 -4.54 -8.63 17.65
C ILE A 82 -3.15 -8.91 18.21
N ASP A 83 -3.08 -9.61 19.33
CA ASP A 83 -1.87 -9.92 20.09
C ASP A 83 -1.55 -11.43 20.13
N TYR A 84 -2.27 -12.22 19.37
CA TYR A 84 -2.07 -13.66 19.22
C TYR A 84 -1.39 -13.99 17.86
N PRO A 85 -0.79 -15.18 17.73
CA PRO A 85 -0.13 -15.60 16.50
C PRO A 85 -1.08 -15.63 15.31
N VAL A 86 -0.69 -14.94 14.23
CA VAL A 86 -1.40 -14.95 12.95
C VAL A 86 -0.40 -15.37 11.87
N ASP A 87 -0.76 -16.31 11.01
CA ASP A 87 0.05 -16.77 9.89
C ASP A 87 -0.43 -16.16 8.58
N TRP A 88 0.53 -15.69 7.75
CA TRP A 88 0.24 -15.12 6.44
C TRP A 88 1.27 -15.51 5.39
N GLN A 89 0.87 -15.29 4.15
CA GLN A 89 1.76 -15.28 2.99
C GLN A 89 1.84 -13.87 2.43
N ILE A 90 3.01 -13.51 1.91
CA ILE A 90 3.22 -12.27 1.17
C ILE A 90 3.29 -12.61 -0.30
N HIS A 91 2.44 -11.96 -1.10
CA HIS A 91 2.57 -11.96 -2.56
C HIS A 91 2.94 -10.56 -3.01
N ALA A 92 4.09 -10.39 -3.68
CA ALA A 92 4.64 -9.08 -4.00
C ALA A 92 5.17 -9.01 -5.42
N TRP A 93 4.98 -7.86 -6.07
CA TRP A 93 5.43 -7.62 -7.45
C TRP A 93 5.96 -6.21 -7.62
N ALA A 94 6.85 -6.05 -8.61
CA ALA A 94 7.39 -4.75 -8.97
C ALA A 94 6.44 -4.01 -9.93
N ASN A 95 6.27 -2.70 -9.71
CA ASN A 95 5.63 -1.79 -10.64
C ASN A 95 6.69 -0.84 -11.20
N VAL A 96 6.81 -0.81 -12.52
CA VAL A 96 7.66 0.13 -13.25
C VAL A 96 6.76 1.00 -14.12
N ASN A 97 6.36 2.15 -13.60
CA ASN A 97 5.44 3.06 -14.27
C ASN A 97 6.22 4.11 -15.07
N ARG A 98 6.04 4.08 -16.38
CA ARG A 98 6.58 5.06 -17.34
C ARG A 98 5.63 6.24 -17.51
N MET A 99 6.01 7.20 -18.34
CA MET A 99 5.15 8.35 -18.65
C MET A 99 3.78 7.88 -19.17
N GLY A 100 2.72 8.34 -18.50
CA GLY A 100 1.33 8.00 -18.80
C GLY A 100 0.79 6.80 -18.04
N ASP A 101 1.65 5.94 -17.48
CA ASP A 101 1.21 4.75 -16.76
C ASP A 101 0.52 5.12 -15.44
N TYR A 102 -0.59 4.46 -15.17
CA TYR A 102 -1.41 4.62 -13.96
C TYR A 102 -1.99 3.27 -13.55
N HIS A 103 -2.58 3.19 -12.35
CA HIS A 103 -3.42 2.04 -11.98
C HIS A 103 -4.82 2.55 -11.70
N ASP A 104 -5.78 1.97 -12.40
CA ASP A 104 -7.19 2.33 -12.29
C ASP A 104 -7.75 2.06 -10.89
N LEU A 105 -8.94 2.56 -10.62
CA LEU A 105 -9.62 2.34 -9.35
C LEU A 105 -9.83 0.85 -9.10
N HIS A 106 -9.24 0.35 -8.02
CA HIS A 106 -9.28 -1.07 -7.69
C HIS A 106 -9.10 -1.31 -6.18
N ASN A 107 -9.36 -2.55 -5.79
CA ASN A 107 -9.00 -3.13 -4.49
C ASN A 107 -8.42 -4.54 -4.71
N HIS A 108 -8.10 -5.25 -3.62
CA HIS A 108 -7.44 -6.56 -3.69
C HIS A 108 -8.32 -7.66 -3.08
N PRO A 109 -9.25 -8.27 -3.85
CA PRO A 109 -10.09 -9.35 -3.36
C PRO A 109 -9.25 -10.54 -2.86
N HIS A 110 -9.78 -11.27 -1.88
CA HIS A 110 -9.16 -12.45 -1.27
C HIS A 110 -7.87 -12.18 -0.46
N CYS A 111 -7.55 -10.91 -0.22
CA CYS A 111 -6.43 -10.51 0.62
C CYS A 111 -6.95 -9.87 1.91
N TYR A 112 -6.17 -9.94 2.98
CA TYR A 112 -6.49 -9.28 4.25
C TYR A 112 -6.00 -7.83 4.25
N LEU A 113 -4.71 -7.64 3.92
CA LEU A 113 -4.11 -6.32 3.76
C LEU A 113 -3.47 -6.22 2.38
N SER A 114 -3.36 -5.00 1.90
CA SER A 114 -2.57 -4.65 0.73
C SER A 114 -1.62 -3.52 1.09
N GLY A 115 -0.52 -3.41 0.37
CA GLY A 115 0.46 -2.38 0.63
C GLY A 115 1.34 -2.08 -0.56
N THR A 116 2.11 -1.02 -0.41
CA THR A 116 3.11 -0.62 -1.39
C THR A 116 4.33 -0.03 -0.69
N TYR A 117 5.50 -0.29 -1.26
CA TYR A 117 6.76 0.32 -0.89
C TYR A 117 7.31 1.11 -2.08
N TYR A 118 7.71 2.36 -1.86
CA TYR A 118 8.18 3.23 -2.92
C TYR A 118 9.72 3.22 -2.98
N VAL A 119 10.23 2.67 -4.08
CA VAL A 119 11.68 2.53 -4.31
C VAL A 119 12.25 3.77 -4.98
N LYS A 120 11.55 4.29 -6.01
CA LYS A 120 11.91 5.50 -6.73
C LYS A 120 10.66 6.28 -7.10
N ILE A 121 10.66 7.56 -6.77
CA ILE A 121 9.66 8.52 -7.23
C ILE A 121 10.37 9.54 -8.12
N PRO A 122 9.87 9.82 -9.33
CA PRO A 122 10.41 10.91 -10.16
C PRO A 122 10.30 12.23 -9.42
N GLY A 123 11.26 13.12 -9.63
CA GLY A 123 11.13 14.51 -9.25
C GLY A 123 9.89 15.14 -9.90
N ASP A 124 9.52 16.35 -9.49
CA ASP A 124 8.27 17.02 -9.87
C ASP A 124 7.93 16.83 -11.35
N ALA A 125 6.93 15.99 -11.62
CA ALA A 125 6.27 15.98 -12.88
C ALA A 125 5.47 17.27 -12.94
N GLU A 126 5.92 18.22 -13.75
CA GLU A 126 5.17 19.44 -14.00
C GLU A 126 3.81 19.07 -14.57
N ALA A 127 2.78 19.20 -13.76
CA ALA A 127 1.40 19.10 -14.20
C ALA A 127 1.03 20.25 -15.18
N GLY A 128 2.03 20.95 -15.71
CA GLY A 128 1.86 22.08 -16.61
C GLY A 128 0.99 23.20 -16.03
N GLY A 129 1.02 23.41 -14.70
CA GLY A 129 0.16 24.37 -14.00
C GLY A 129 -1.28 23.90 -13.80
N ARG A 130 -1.64 22.69 -14.22
CA ARG A 130 -2.99 22.12 -14.04
C ARG A 130 -3.19 21.69 -12.58
N LYS A 131 -4.26 22.21 -11.95
CA LYS A 131 -4.61 21.90 -10.54
C LYS A 131 -5.46 20.62 -10.38
N ASP A 132 -6.01 20.12 -11.47
CA ASP A 132 -6.84 18.92 -11.54
C ASP A 132 -6.01 17.63 -11.68
N LEU A 133 -4.72 17.73 -11.98
CA LEU A 133 -3.81 16.60 -12.06
C LEU A 133 -3.06 16.39 -10.75
N ARG A 134 -2.89 15.13 -10.39
CA ARG A 134 -2.21 14.70 -9.15
C ARG A 134 -1.08 13.69 -9.49
N PRO A 135 -0.08 14.04 -10.32
CA PRO A 135 0.89 13.08 -10.83
C PRO A 135 1.62 12.38 -9.67
N ASN A 136 1.94 11.11 -9.90
CA ASN A 136 2.66 10.22 -8.96
C ASN A 136 1.99 9.97 -7.61
N ARG A 137 0.79 10.53 -7.34
CA ARG A 137 0.07 10.33 -6.09
C ARG A 137 -0.71 9.01 -6.08
N ILE A 138 -1.08 8.60 -4.88
CA ILE A 138 -2.08 7.56 -4.64
C ILE A 138 -3.25 8.19 -3.88
N THR A 139 -4.48 7.92 -4.34
CA THR A 139 -5.72 8.36 -3.68
C THR A 139 -6.47 7.15 -3.18
N PHE A 140 -6.89 7.18 -1.92
CA PHE A 140 -7.77 6.22 -1.29
C PHE A 140 -9.16 6.83 -1.18
N TYR A 141 -10.19 6.00 -1.32
CA TYR A 141 -11.59 6.42 -1.28
C TYR A 141 -12.28 5.85 -0.05
N ASP A 142 -13.09 6.67 0.61
CA ASP A 142 -13.89 6.24 1.75
C ASP A 142 -14.79 5.06 1.33
N PRO A 143 -14.70 3.90 2.02
CA PRO A 143 -15.46 2.71 1.66
C PRO A 143 -16.95 2.79 2.04
N ARG A 144 -17.36 3.80 2.83
CA ARG A 144 -18.75 3.97 3.27
C ARG A 144 -19.61 4.55 2.15
N PRO A 145 -20.74 3.92 1.79
CA PRO A 145 -21.60 4.45 0.74
C PRO A 145 -22.24 5.79 1.16
N GLY A 146 -22.27 6.75 0.24
CA GLY A 146 -22.96 8.03 0.44
C GLY A 146 -22.24 9.03 1.34
N ILE A 147 -21.00 8.78 1.73
CA ILE A 147 -20.23 9.67 2.62
C ILE A 147 -20.07 11.09 2.05
N ASN A 148 -20.08 11.23 0.74
CA ASN A 148 -19.88 12.49 0.04
C ASN A 148 -21.16 13.32 -0.13
N MET A 149 -22.28 12.95 0.48
CA MET A 149 -23.55 13.68 0.36
C MET A 149 -23.56 15.00 1.14
N VAL A 150 -22.75 15.09 2.20
CA VAL A 150 -22.59 16.30 3.01
C VAL A 150 -21.11 16.48 3.32
N SER A 151 -20.58 17.67 3.08
CA SER A 151 -19.23 18.00 3.49
C SER A 151 -19.23 19.23 4.40
N ILE A 152 -18.44 19.14 5.47
CA ILE A 152 -18.15 20.25 6.37
C ILE A 152 -16.64 20.48 6.31
N ARG A 153 -16.23 21.70 6.07
CA ARG A 153 -14.82 22.07 5.97
C ARG A 153 -14.05 21.64 7.23
N ASN A 154 -12.96 20.92 7.02
CA ASN A 154 -12.07 20.35 8.06
C ASN A 154 -12.68 19.20 8.89
N ASP A 155 -13.76 18.58 8.43
CA ASP A 155 -14.25 17.35 9.02
C ASP A 155 -13.61 16.14 8.29
N PRO A 156 -12.66 15.44 8.92
CA PRO A 156 -11.97 14.32 8.28
C PRO A 156 -12.86 13.09 8.13
N TYR A 157 -14.02 13.04 8.79
CA TYR A 157 -14.93 11.89 8.75
C TYR A 157 -15.90 11.93 7.56
N VAL A 158 -15.92 13.03 6.81
CA VAL A 158 -16.77 13.19 5.61
C VAL A 158 -15.97 13.55 4.36
N ASP A 159 -14.63 13.51 4.43
CA ASP A 159 -13.79 13.67 3.24
C ASP A 159 -13.80 12.35 2.45
N PRO A 160 -14.31 12.33 1.21
CA PRO A 160 -14.42 11.10 0.44
C PRO A 160 -13.08 10.57 -0.10
N GLU A 161 -12.02 11.38 -0.05
CA GLU A 161 -10.72 11.06 -0.64
C GLU A 161 -9.57 11.37 0.31
N PHE A 162 -8.62 10.45 0.39
CA PHE A 162 -7.34 10.66 1.05
C PHE A 162 -6.19 10.47 0.07
N THR A 163 -5.51 11.55 -0.29
CA THR A 163 -4.45 11.55 -1.32
C THR A 163 -3.08 11.78 -0.72
N ILE A 164 -2.11 10.98 -1.13
CA ILE A 164 -0.71 11.04 -0.68
C ILE A 164 0.20 11.23 -1.89
N LEU A 165 1.18 12.13 -1.78
CA LEU A 165 2.37 12.13 -2.63
C LEU A 165 3.44 11.29 -1.92
N PRO A 166 3.80 10.12 -2.44
CA PRO A 166 4.80 9.28 -1.81
C PRO A 166 6.21 9.78 -2.04
N GLU A 167 7.11 9.37 -1.15
CA GLU A 167 8.55 9.58 -1.26
C GLU A 167 9.29 8.23 -1.27
N PRO A 168 10.51 8.15 -1.82
CA PRO A 168 11.33 6.95 -1.68
C PRO A 168 11.52 6.56 -0.20
N GLY A 169 11.41 5.26 0.12
CA GLY A 169 11.48 4.78 1.51
C GLY A 169 10.13 4.70 2.22
N LEU A 170 9.05 5.27 1.65
CA LEU A 170 7.71 5.15 2.23
C LEU A 170 7.13 3.75 2.00
N LEU A 171 6.74 3.08 3.09
CA LEU A 171 5.93 1.87 3.10
C LEU A 171 4.54 2.22 3.60
N MET A 172 3.52 1.75 2.89
CA MET A 172 2.11 1.90 3.26
C MET A 172 1.45 0.53 3.32
N LEU A 173 0.48 0.37 4.25
CA LEU A 173 -0.28 -0.86 4.45
C LEU A 173 -1.72 -0.49 4.83
N TRP A 174 -2.71 -1.13 4.20
CA TRP A 174 -4.13 -0.82 4.38
C TRP A 174 -5.00 -2.07 4.22
N PRO A 175 -6.27 -2.07 4.72
CA PRO A 175 -7.22 -3.14 4.47
C PRO A 175 -7.43 -3.37 2.97
N ALA A 176 -7.35 -4.60 2.53
CA ALA A 176 -7.36 -4.95 1.10
C ALA A 176 -8.66 -4.55 0.36
N PHE A 177 -9.76 -4.34 1.10
CA PHE A 177 -11.04 -3.87 0.54
C PHE A 177 -11.03 -2.40 0.14
N LEU A 178 -10.06 -1.61 0.62
CA LEU A 178 -10.04 -0.16 0.42
C LEU A 178 -9.72 0.18 -1.04
N ASN A 179 -10.68 0.81 -1.71
CA ASN A 179 -10.50 1.26 -3.08
C ASN A 179 -9.45 2.35 -3.17
N HIS A 180 -8.58 2.23 -4.17
CA HIS A 180 -7.53 3.22 -4.40
C HIS A 180 -7.21 3.37 -5.89
N PHE A 181 -6.69 4.54 -6.23
CA PHE A 181 -6.28 4.93 -7.58
C PHE A 181 -4.83 5.43 -7.55
N VAL A 182 -3.99 4.93 -8.44
CA VAL A 182 -2.61 5.39 -8.57
C VAL A 182 -2.51 6.32 -9.78
N HIS A 183 -2.32 7.60 -9.50
CA HIS A 183 -2.31 8.65 -10.52
C HIS A 183 -1.16 8.49 -11.52
N PRO A 184 -1.35 8.98 -12.76
CA PRO A 184 -0.35 8.85 -13.81
C PRO A 184 1.02 9.40 -13.42
N ASN A 185 2.05 8.71 -13.87
CA ASN A 185 3.39 9.29 -13.93
C ASN A 185 3.45 10.23 -15.16
N LEU A 186 3.62 11.52 -14.94
CA LEU A 186 3.75 12.50 -16.01
C LEU A 186 5.21 12.95 -16.24
N SER A 187 6.17 12.27 -15.57
CA SER A 187 7.60 12.49 -15.76
C SER A 187 8.16 11.58 -16.85
N LYS A 188 9.26 12.02 -17.49
CA LYS A 188 10.07 11.16 -18.37
C LYS A 188 10.84 10.07 -17.60
N GLU A 189 11.02 10.25 -16.28
CA GLU A 189 11.62 9.25 -15.42
C GLU A 189 10.58 8.21 -14.97
N THR A 190 11.05 6.99 -14.72
CA THR A 190 10.19 5.92 -14.19
C THR A 190 9.92 6.11 -12.70
N ARG A 191 8.67 5.88 -12.28
CA ARG A 191 8.30 5.59 -10.91
C ARG A 191 8.44 4.09 -10.67
N VAL A 192 9.12 3.71 -9.60
CA VAL A 192 9.30 2.28 -9.22
C VAL A 192 8.78 2.06 -7.82
N SER A 193 7.87 1.10 -7.68
CA SER A 193 7.34 0.65 -6.39
C SER A 193 7.24 -0.87 -6.35
N VAL A 194 7.14 -1.42 -5.14
CA VAL A 194 6.84 -2.83 -4.91
C VAL A 194 5.49 -2.88 -4.21
N SER A 195 4.47 -3.40 -4.89
CA SER A 195 3.17 -3.70 -4.29
C SER A 195 3.18 -5.09 -3.68
N PHE A 196 2.41 -5.27 -2.62
CA PHE A 196 2.30 -6.56 -1.96
C PHE A 196 0.93 -6.76 -1.32
N ASN A 197 0.52 -8.01 -1.24
CA ASN A 197 -0.70 -8.46 -0.57
C ASN A 197 -0.34 -9.39 0.57
N ILE A 198 -1.10 -9.29 1.66
CA ILE A 198 -1.04 -10.16 2.82
C ILE A 198 -2.26 -11.08 2.78
N ILE A 199 -2.01 -12.37 2.63
CA ILE A 199 -3.03 -13.41 2.54
C ILE A 199 -2.95 -14.24 3.81
N LEU A 200 -4.00 -14.21 4.64
CA LEU A 200 -4.03 -15.00 5.86
C LEU A 200 -4.11 -16.49 5.54
N LYS A 201 -3.36 -17.28 6.27
CA LYS A 201 -3.57 -18.73 6.31
C LYS A 201 -4.66 -19.01 7.33
N TRP A 202 -5.60 -19.86 6.95
CA TRP A 202 -6.68 -20.23 7.85
C TRP A 202 -6.17 -20.91 9.12
N ALA A 203 -6.76 -20.54 10.26
CA ALA A 203 -6.55 -21.21 11.53
C ALA A 203 -7.80 -21.07 12.40
N ASP A 204 -8.21 -22.16 13.08
CA ASP A 204 -9.45 -22.21 13.87
C ASP A 204 -9.47 -21.18 15.01
N HIS A 205 -8.31 -20.88 15.60
CA HIS A 205 -8.20 -19.89 16.69
C HIS A 205 -8.43 -18.44 16.27
N TYR A 206 -8.63 -18.15 14.95
CA TYR A 206 -9.06 -16.82 14.50
C TYR A 206 -10.55 -16.59 14.69
N LEU A 207 -11.33 -17.67 14.89
CA LEU A 207 -12.75 -17.57 15.14
C LEU A 207 -13.00 -17.10 16.58
N PRO A 208 -14.07 -16.30 16.81
CA PRO A 208 -14.53 -16.04 18.18
C PRO A 208 -14.78 -17.36 18.92
N SER A 209 -14.40 -17.41 20.19
CA SER A 209 -14.80 -18.52 21.06
C SER A 209 -16.32 -18.63 21.01
N GLN A 210 -16.83 -19.84 20.78
CA GLN A 210 -18.25 -20.11 20.91
C GLN A 210 -18.58 -20.05 22.42
N GLU A 211 -19.19 -18.96 22.86
CA GLU A 211 -19.79 -18.85 24.19
C GLU A 211 -21.15 -19.59 24.25
#